data_f13b55a8e23dc2a6d9318a35bb3dcd23
#
_entry.id   f13b55a8e23dc2a6d9318a35bb3dcd23
#
_cell.length_a   1.000
_cell.length_b   1.000
_cell.length_c   1.000
_cell.angle_alpha   90.00
_cell.angle_beta   90.00
_cell.angle_gamma   90.00
#
_symmetry.space_group_name_H-M   'P 1'
#
loop_
_entity.id
_entity.type
_entity.pdbx_description
1 polymer ?
#
loop_
_entity_poly.entity_id
_entity_poly.type
_entity_poly.pdbx_seq_one_letter_code
_entity_poly.pdbx_strand_id
1 'polypeptide(L)'
;AIDQQASIEYLFTDAVRNHQFDQKQLASTNSLYRTISQYIALGMEHIFGGIDHIAFLLALLLLLRGLRDVLWIVTGFTVGHSITLSLAVMGVVTPDTAAVEAIIGFTIALVAAENIGAKTSVNRQIAILVSAGLFVMALASVIWSFGLNALSCAGLIIFTLAYLPQSKDQSSAIALRPLLSLAFGLIHGFGFAQVLTEIGLPSDQLWPALLGFNIGVEVGQLIIVALAWLTGYWLHSRRTDRVGTVIQTGVLLDIASALLCGLGLYWFIARSYGVA
;
A
#
# COMPACT_ATOMS: atom_id res chain seq x y z
N ALA A 1 3.52 -14.52 47.66
CA ALA A 1 2.54 -13.87 46.81
C ALA A 1 3.27 -12.81 46.02
N ILE A 2 3.58 -13.11 44.76
CA ILE A 2 4.19 -12.16 43.85
C ILE A 2 3.04 -11.38 43.22
N ASP A 3 3.00 -10.12 43.58
CA ASP A 3 2.06 -9.13 43.07
C ASP A 3 2.35 -8.97 41.56
N GLN A 4 1.48 -9.49 40.70
CA GLN A 4 1.54 -9.23 39.26
C GLN A 4 1.09 -7.78 39.06
N GLN A 5 2.06 -6.87 39.02
CA GLN A 5 1.83 -5.50 38.56
C GLN A 5 1.43 -5.58 37.08
N ALA A 6 0.16 -5.33 36.81
CA ALA A 6 -0.33 -5.15 35.46
C ALA A 6 0.35 -3.89 34.87
N SER A 7 1.20 -4.08 33.89
CA SER A 7 1.79 -2.99 33.11
C SER A 7 0.79 -2.56 32.04
N ILE A 8 0.48 -1.27 31.99
CA ILE A 8 -0.28 -0.67 30.88
C ILE A 8 0.73 -0.03 29.93
N GLU A 9 0.84 -0.57 28.74
CA GLU A 9 1.54 0.07 27.64
C GLU A 9 0.58 1.00 26.90
N TYR A 10 0.92 2.28 26.80
CA TYR A 10 0.16 3.31 26.11
C TYR A 10 0.84 3.71 24.82
N LEU A 11 0.09 3.71 23.73
CA LEU A 11 0.55 4.26 22.46
C LEU A 11 0.50 5.80 22.52
N PHE A 12 1.66 6.44 22.42
CA PHE A 12 1.76 7.87 22.27
C PHE A 12 1.84 8.22 20.78
N THR A 13 0.79 8.82 20.26
CA THR A 13 0.85 9.52 18.98
C THR A 13 1.19 10.99 19.21
N ASP A 14 1.68 11.70 18.18
CA ASP A 14 2.03 13.12 18.27
C ASP A 14 0.87 14.01 18.80
N ALA A 15 -0.36 13.53 18.70
CA ALA A 15 -1.55 14.20 19.23
C ALA A 15 -1.78 14.01 20.74
N VAL A 16 -1.13 13.02 21.39
CA VAL A 16 -1.37 12.68 22.80
C VAL A 16 -0.05 12.61 23.58
N ARG A 17 0.56 13.75 23.84
CA ARG A 17 1.85 13.85 24.57
C ARG A 17 1.73 13.84 26.10
N ASN A 18 0.54 14.07 26.67
CA ASN A 18 0.33 14.13 28.12
C ASN A 18 -0.89 13.30 28.54
N HIS A 19 -0.69 12.13 29.11
CA HIS A 19 -1.74 11.36 29.74
C HIS A 19 -1.45 11.19 31.22
N GLN A 20 -2.37 11.66 32.09
CA GLN A 20 -2.35 11.34 33.52
C GLN A 20 -2.96 9.96 33.74
N PHE A 21 -2.18 9.03 34.28
CA PHE A 21 -2.65 7.69 34.61
C PHE A 21 -3.44 7.70 35.92
N ASP A 22 -4.73 7.37 35.86
CA ASP A 22 -5.55 7.14 37.06
C ASP A 22 -5.46 5.65 37.42
N GLN A 23 -5.04 5.35 38.66
CA GLN A 23 -4.95 3.98 39.19
C GLN A 23 -6.27 3.20 39.11
N LYS A 24 -7.42 3.88 39.13
CA LYS A 24 -8.73 3.27 38.91
C LYS A 24 -8.96 2.77 37.47
N GLN A 25 -8.31 3.37 36.49
CA GLN A 25 -8.34 2.90 35.08
C GLN A 25 -7.54 1.61 34.90
N LEU A 26 -6.52 1.36 35.73
CA LEU A 26 -5.74 0.12 35.75
C LEU A 26 -6.56 -1.12 36.10
N ALA A 27 -7.54 -0.98 36.97
CA ALA A 27 -8.35 -2.09 37.50
C ALA A 27 -9.60 -2.45 36.66
N SER A 28 -10.00 -1.58 35.71
CA SER A 28 -11.25 -1.77 34.94
C SER A 28 -10.98 -2.15 33.46
N THR A 29 -9.79 -2.62 33.13
CA THR A 29 -9.39 -2.89 31.75
C THR A 29 -10.06 -4.16 31.20
N ASN A 30 -11.14 -3.96 30.51
CA ASN A 30 -11.56 -4.88 29.46
C ASN A 30 -10.53 -4.75 28.31
N SER A 31 -9.31 -5.27 28.56
CA SER A 31 -8.09 -4.98 27.80
C SER A 31 -8.25 -5.29 26.31
N LEU A 32 -8.94 -6.39 25.97
CA LEU A 32 -9.10 -6.87 24.61
C LEU A 32 -9.87 -5.89 23.70
N TYR A 33 -11.05 -5.44 24.13
CA TYR A 33 -11.86 -4.51 23.31
C TYR A 33 -11.13 -3.16 23.12
N ARG A 34 -10.48 -2.68 24.15
CA ARG A 34 -9.71 -1.44 24.10
C ARG A 34 -8.52 -1.57 23.17
N THR A 35 -7.77 -2.65 23.24
CA THR A 35 -6.67 -2.94 22.32
C THR A 35 -7.15 -2.97 20.88
N ILE A 36 -8.16 -3.77 20.56
CA ILE A 36 -8.69 -3.86 19.20
C ILE A 36 -9.12 -2.48 18.69
N SER A 37 -9.88 -1.70 19.48
CA SER A 37 -10.37 -0.39 19.04
C SER A 37 -9.26 0.63 18.83
N GLN A 38 -8.23 0.63 19.66
CA GLN A 38 -7.06 1.50 19.51
C GLN A 38 -6.28 1.16 18.23
N TYR A 39 -6.06 -0.13 17.97
CA TYR A 39 -5.34 -0.55 16.78
C TYR A 39 -6.17 -0.42 15.51
N ILE A 40 -7.50 -0.49 15.55
CA ILE A 40 -8.37 -0.09 14.42
C ILE A 40 -8.13 1.39 14.09
N ALA A 41 -8.14 2.26 15.08
CA ALA A 41 -7.88 3.69 14.86
C ALA A 41 -6.50 3.92 14.27
N LEU A 42 -5.46 3.25 14.79
CA LEU A 42 -4.09 3.32 14.28
C LEU A 42 -3.98 2.82 12.83
N GLY A 43 -4.65 1.72 12.49
CA GLY A 43 -4.68 1.20 11.11
C GLY A 43 -5.36 2.16 10.14
N MET A 44 -6.43 2.83 10.55
CA MET A 44 -7.07 3.88 9.76
C MET A 44 -6.14 5.10 9.59
N GLU A 45 -5.51 5.56 10.67
CA GLU A 45 -4.55 6.67 10.65
C GLU A 45 -3.37 6.37 9.71
N HIS A 46 -2.85 5.15 9.75
CA HIS A 46 -1.81 4.67 8.86
C HIS A 46 -2.19 4.82 7.38
N ILE A 47 -3.40 4.41 7.00
CA ILE A 47 -3.87 4.52 5.61
C ILE A 47 -4.10 5.97 5.21
N PHE A 48 -4.70 6.79 6.08
CA PHE A 48 -4.95 8.20 5.77
C PHE A 48 -3.68 9.05 5.74
N GLY A 49 -2.68 8.70 6.56
CA GLY A 49 -1.37 9.36 6.57
C GLY A 49 -0.41 8.86 5.49
N GLY A 50 -0.61 7.64 4.98
CA GLY A 50 0.25 7.03 3.96
C GLY A 50 -0.10 7.47 2.54
N ILE A 51 0.58 8.51 2.02
CA ILE A 51 0.33 9.02 0.66
C ILE A 51 0.57 7.94 -0.39
N ASP A 52 1.53 7.05 -0.19
CA ASP A 52 1.83 5.90 -1.04
C ASP A 52 0.68 4.88 -1.08
N HIS A 53 0.04 4.58 0.05
CA HIS A 53 -1.16 3.74 0.09
C HIS A 53 -2.33 4.37 -0.68
N ILE A 54 -2.55 5.66 -0.50
CA ILE A 54 -3.58 6.41 -1.21
C ILE A 54 -3.29 6.42 -2.71
N ALA A 55 -2.06 6.74 -3.12
CA ALA A 55 -1.65 6.75 -4.51
C ALA A 55 -1.77 5.38 -5.18
N PHE A 56 -1.34 4.31 -4.49
CA PHE A 56 -1.48 2.94 -4.95
C PHE A 56 -2.96 2.53 -5.13
N LEU A 57 -3.78 2.80 -4.12
CA LEU A 57 -5.21 2.50 -4.17
C LEU A 57 -5.90 3.26 -5.31
N LEU A 58 -5.61 4.55 -5.48
CA LEU A 58 -6.13 5.34 -6.59
C LEU A 58 -5.69 4.77 -7.95
N ALA A 59 -4.41 4.38 -8.10
CA ALA A 59 -3.93 3.75 -9.33
C ALA A 59 -4.71 2.47 -9.69
N LEU A 60 -5.01 1.65 -8.68
CA LEU A 60 -5.83 0.44 -8.87
C LEU A 60 -7.28 0.76 -9.26
N LEU A 61 -7.87 1.81 -8.65
CA LEU A 61 -9.27 2.18 -8.88
C LEU A 61 -9.55 2.73 -10.28
N LEU A 62 -8.55 3.33 -10.94
CA LEU A 62 -8.73 4.00 -12.23
C LEU A 62 -9.30 3.10 -13.35
N LEU A 63 -9.11 1.78 -13.32
CA LEU A 63 -9.66 0.84 -14.31
C LEU A 63 -10.88 0.06 -13.82
N LEU A 64 -11.24 0.14 -12.54
CA LEU A 64 -12.30 -0.70 -11.97
C LEU A 64 -13.69 -0.27 -12.44
N ARG A 65 -14.57 -1.25 -12.58
CA ARG A 65 -15.95 -1.05 -13.06
C ARG A 65 -17.02 -1.43 -12.06
N GLY A 66 -16.67 -2.20 -11.00
CA GLY A 66 -17.66 -2.72 -10.07
C GLY A 66 -17.19 -2.83 -8.63
N LEU A 67 -18.14 -2.74 -7.68
CA LEU A 67 -17.86 -2.87 -6.25
C LEU A 67 -17.24 -4.24 -5.87
N ARG A 68 -17.62 -5.30 -6.59
CA ARG A 68 -17.05 -6.64 -6.35
C ARG A 68 -15.55 -6.68 -6.61
N ASP A 69 -15.09 -6.04 -7.69
CA ASP A 69 -13.67 -6.00 -8.03
C ASP A 69 -12.91 -5.19 -6.98
N VAL A 70 -13.50 -4.09 -6.51
CA VAL A 70 -12.95 -3.27 -5.43
C VAL A 70 -12.75 -4.08 -4.16
N LEU A 71 -13.76 -4.83 -3.72
CA LEU A 71 -13.68 -5.66 -2.51
C LEU A 71 -12.55 -6.69 -2.61
N TRP A 72 -12.45 -7.42 -3.74
CA TRP A 72 -11.38 -8.38 -3.93
C TRP A 72 -9.98 -7.75 -3.91
N ILE A 73 -9.84 -6.54 -4.45
CA ILE A 73 -8.57 -5.80 -4.45
C ILE A 73 -8.21 -5.33 -3.04
N VAL A 74 -9.16 -4.71 -2.33
CA VAL A 74 -8.94 -4.20 -0.97
C VAL A 74 -8.61 -5.35 -0.01
N THR A 75 -9.45 -6.39 0.02
CA THR A 75 -9.22 -7.56 0.88
C THR A 75 -7.93 -8.31 0.50
N GLY A 76 -7.64 -8.46 -0.80
CA GLY A 76 -6.40 -9.09 -1.26
C GLY A 76 -5.17 -8.33 -0.76
N PHE A 77 -5.17 -6.98 -0.85
CA PHE A 77 -4.11 -6.16 -0.30
C PHE A 77 -3.98 -6.33 1.21
N THR A 78 -5.08 -6.22 1.97
CA THR A 78 -5.07 -6.35 3.43
C THR A 78 -4.57 -7.72 3.87
N VAL A 79 -4.94 -8.79 3.19
CA VAL A 79 -4.44 -10.15 3.50
C VAL A 79 -2.93 -10.22 3.29
N GLY A 80 -2.41 -9.77 2.14
CA GLY A 80 -0.97 -9.73 1.88
C GLY A 80 -0.23 -8.89 2.91
N HIS A 81 -0.72 -7.69 3.17
CA HIS A 81 -0.18 -6.76 4.16
C HIS A 81 -0.13 -7.39 5.56
N SER A 82 -1.22 -8.03 6.00
CA SER A 82 -1.32 -8.68 7.31
C SER A 82 -0.28 -9.78 7.49
N ILE A 83 -0.05 -10.58 6.47
CA ILE A 83 0.92 -11.70 6.52
C ILE A 83 2.33 -11.14 6.77
N THR A 84 2.79 -10.21 5.95
CA THR A 84 4.18 -9.72 6.04
C THR A 84 4.39 -8.79 7.24
N LEU A 85 3.40 -7.97 7.61
CA LEU A 85 3.43 -7.20 8.83
C LEU A 85 3.58 -8.12 10.05
N SER A 86 2.80 -9.19 10.13
CA SER A 86 2.89 -10.16 11.23
C SER A 86 4.25 -10.85 11.29
N LEU A 87 4.79 -11.28 10.14
CA LEU A 87 6.11 -11.92 10.06
C LEU A 87 7.24 -10.99 10.52
N ALA A 88 7.17 -9.72 10.15
CA ALA A 88 8.17 -8.73 10.52
C ALA A 88 8.08 -8.35 12.01
N VAL A 89 6.87 -8.11 12.52
CA VAL A 89 6.64 -7.80 13.94
C VAL A 89 7.05 -8.96 14.86
N MET A 90 6.84 -10.20 14.43
CA MET A 90 7.31 -11.38 15.17
C MET A 90 8.83 -11.62 15.05
N GLY A 91 9.55 -10.80 14.30
CA GLY A 91 11.00 -10.93 14.11
C GLY A 91 11.41 -12.13 13.24
N VAL A 92 10.46 -12.75 12.52
CA VAL A 92 10.76 -13.87 11.59
C VAL A 92 11.50 -13.37 10.35
N VAL A 93 11.18 -12.15 9.91
CA VAL A 93 11.82 -11.48 8.77
C VAL A 93 12.18 -10.05 9.17
N THR A 94 13.40 -9.64 8.90
CA THR A 94 13.87 -8.26 9.10
C THR A 94 14.07 -7.61 7.73
N PRO A 95 13.09 -6.84 7.21
CA PRO A 95 13.20 -6.23 5.90
C PRO A 95 14.18 -5.04 5.92
N ASP A 96 14.83 -4.81 4.79
CA ASP A 96 15.51 -3.55 4.51
C ASP A 96 14.45 -2.49 4.18
N THR A 97 14.23 -1.56 5.10
CA THR A 97 13.17 -0.54 5.01
C THR A 97 13.33 0.33 3.76
N ALA A 98 14.56 0.76 3.43
CA ALA A 98 14.82 1.60 2.27
C ALA A 98 14.49 0.85 0.96
N ALA A 99 14.88 -0.41 0.86
CA ALA A 99 14.54 -1.25 -0.29
C ALA A 99 13.04 -1.46 -0.42
N VAL A 100 12.35 -1.74 0.69
CA VAL A 100 10.88 -1.91 0.70
C VAL A 100 10.18 -0.64 0.25
N GLU A 101 10.53 0.52 0.79
CA GLU A 101 9.95 1.80 0.42
C GLU A 101 10.19 2.15 -1.05
N ALA A 102 11.38 1.86 -1.58
CA ALA A 102 11.67 2.02 -3.01
C ALA A 102 10.74 1.13 -3.85
N ILE A 103 10.62 -0.17 -3.49
CA ILE A 103 9.75 -1.11 -4.21
C ILE A 103 8.28 -0.69 -4.13
N ILE A 104 7.81 -0.11 -3.01
CA ILE A 104 6.47 0.49 -2.90
C ILE A 104 6.28 1.57 -3.98
N GLY A 105 7.23 2.50 -4.13
CA GLY A 105 7.20 3.50 -5.21
C GLY A 105 7.13 2.85 -6.60
N PHE A 106 7.92 1.80 -6.84
CA PHE A 106 7.88 1.03 -8.08
C PHE A 106 6.49 0.41 -8.35
N THR A 107 5.83 -0.16 -7.33
CA THR A 107 4.50 -0.77 -7.50
C THR A 107 3.45 0.23 -7.94
N ILE A 108 3.50 1.46 -7.42
CA ILE A 108 2.60 2.56 -7.82
C ILE A 108 2.85 2.93 -9.29
N ALA A 109 4.11 3.11 -9.67
CA ALA A 109 4.48 3.43 -11.05
C ALA A 109 4.05 2.35 -12.03
N LEU A 110 4.23 1.07 -11.67
CA LEU A 110 3.89 -0.07 -12.49
C LEU A 110 2.38 -0.17 -12.77
N VAL A 111 1.54 -0.03 -11.72
CA VAL A 111 0.07 -0.05 -11.86
C VAL A 111 -0.41 1.14 -12.68
N ALA A 112 0.16 2.31 -12.46
CA ALA A 112 -0.19 3.50 -13.22
C ALA A 112 0.20 3.38 -14.70
N ALA A 113 1.36 2.82 -15.00
CA ALA A 113 1.80 2.53 -16.38
C ALA A 113 0.93 1.46 -17.04
N GLU A 114 0.52 0.41 -16.29
CA GLU A 114 -0.42 -0.61 -16.77
C GLU A 114 -1.76 -0.02 -17.19
N ASN A 115 -2.27 0.98 -16.47
CA ASN A 115 -3.53 1.64 -16.81
C ASN A 115 -3.53 2.21 -18.23
N ILE A 116 -2.42 2.80 -18.65
CA ILE A 116 -2.23 3.34 -19.99
C ILE A 116 -1.95 2.20 -20.97
N GLY A 117 -1.07 1.28 -20.61
CA GLY A 117 -0.67 0.16 -21.44
C GLY A 117 -1.80 -0.80 -21.79
N ALA A 118 -2.70 -1.08 -20.85
CA ALA A 118 -3.89 -1.92 -21.07
C ALA A 118 -4.90 -1.26 -22.03
N LYS A 119 -4.94 0.07 -22.07
CA LYS A 119 -5.78 0.84 -22.99
C LYS A 119 -5.23 0.88 -24.42
N THR A 120 -3.92 0.91 -24.54
CA THR A 120 -3.18 1.09 -25.81
C THR A 120 -2.54 -0.20 -26.32
N SER A 121 -2.67 -1.30 -25.58
CA SER A 121 -2.06 -2.61 -25.91
C SER A 121 -0.54 -2.59 -26.02
N VAL A 122 0.15 -1.68 -25.31
CA VAL A 122 1.61 -1.53 -25.31
C VAL A 122 2.30 -2.08 -24.06
N ASN A 123 1.60 -2.86 -23.22
CA ASN A 123 2.14 -3.38 -21.96
C ASN A 123 3.44 -4.21 -22.16
N ARG A 124 3.57 -4.93 -23.28
CA ARG A 124 4.81 -5.66 -23.60
C ARG A 124 6.00 -4.73 -23.81
N GLN A 125 5.78 -3.60 -24.51
CA GLN A 125 6.82 -2.59 -24.73
C GLN A 125 7.22 -1.92 -23.42
N ILE A 126 6.23 -1.58 -22.58
CA ILE A 126 6.47 -1.05 -21.23
C ILE A 126 7.28 -2.05 -20.41
N ALA A 127 6.92 -3.34 -20.43
CA ALA A 127 7.67 -4.38 -19.71
C ALA A 127 9.15 -4.43 -20.11
N ILE A 128 9.43 -4.38 -21.40
CA ILE A 128 10.81 -4.40 -21.91
C ILE A 128 11.57 -3.13 -21.49
N LEU A 129 10.95 -1.96 -21.63
CA LEU A 129 11.59 -0.68 -21.28
C LEU A 129 11.89 -0.59 -19.77
N VAL A 130 10.93 -0.94 -18.93
CA VAL A 130 11.09 -0.95 -17.46
C VAL A 130 12.16 -1.96 -17.04
N SER A 131 12.14 -3.16 -17.64
CA SER A 131 13.15 -4.20 -17.34
C SER A 131 14.55 -3.78 -17.78
N ALA A 132 14.69 -3.08 -18.91
CA ALA A 132 15.98 -2.52 -19.36
C ALA A 132 16.49 -1.47 -18.36
N GLY A 133 15.63 -0.57 -17.89
CA GLY A 133 15.98 0.42 -16.85
C GLY A 133 16.43 -0.25 -15.55
N LEU A 134 15.67 -1.24 -15.06
CA LEU A 134 16.03 -2.01 -13.87
C LEU A 134 17.33 -2.79 -14.02
N PHE A 135 17.61 -3.30 -15.24
CA PHE A 135 18.88 -3.97 -15.53
C PHE A 135 20.07 -3.01 -15.46
N VAL A 136 19.93 -1.79 -15.99
CA VAL A 136 20.95 -0.74 -15.85
C VAL A 136 21.16 -0.39 -14.38
N MET A 137 20.09 -0.27 -13.57
CA MET A 137 20.19 -0.04 -12.13
C MET A 137 20.90 -1.20 -11.41
N ALA A 138 20.60 -2.45 -11.79
CA ALA A 138 21.28 -3.63 -11.25
C ALA A 138 22.79 -3.60 -11.54
N LEU A 139 23.20 -3.27 -12.78
CA LEU A 139 24.60 -3.13 -13.14
C LEU A 139 25.28 -2.00 -12.35
N ALA A 140 24.62 -0.85 -12.23
CA ALA A 140 25.11 0.27 -11.44
C ALA A 140 25.31 -0.13 -9.97
N SER A 141 24.36 -0.85 -9.39
CA SER A 141 24.44 -1.35 -8.01
C SER A 141 25.64 -2.29 -7.80
N VAL A 142 25.92 -3.16 -8.77
CA VAL A 142 27.09 -4.07 -8.70
C VAL A 142 28.41 -3.31 -8.84
N ILE A 143 28.46 -2.31 -9.73
CA ILE A 143 29.72 -1.59 -10.05
C ILE A 143 30.06 -0.59 -8.92
N TRP A 144 29.07 0.17 -8.45
CA TRP A 144 29.28 1.27 -7.50
C TRP A 144 28.81 0.96 -6.07
N SER A 145 28.25 -0.23 -5.82
CA SER A 145 27.70 -0.63 -4.50
C SER A 145 26.71 0.40 -3.94
N PHE A 146 25.87 0.98 -4.80
CA PHE A 146 24.98 2.08 -4.50
C PHE A 146 23.58 1.87 -5.11
N GLY A 147 22.54 2.25 -4.39
CA GLY A 147 21.16 2.09 -4.81
C GLY A 147 20.55 0.73 -4.46
N LEU A 148 19.41 0.40 -5.07
CA LEU A 148 18.71 -0.87 -4.85
C LEU A 148 19.58 -2.04 -5.29
N ASN A 149 19.69 -3.07 -4.45
CA ASN A 149 20.58 -4.21 -4.72
C ASN A 149 20.17 -5.00 -5.98
N ALA A 150 21.14 -5.63 -6.63
CA ALA A 150 20.96 -6.35 -7.90
C ALA A 150 19.92 -7.47 -7.82
N LEU A 151 19.79 -8.15 -6.66
CA LEU A 151 18.82 -9.23 -6.47
C LEU A 151 17.38 -8.68 -6.47
N SER A 152 17.14 -7.56 -5.78
CA SER A 152 15.86 -6.87 -5.80
C SER A 152 15.49 -6.39 -7.22
N CYS A 153 16.45 -5.81 -7.95
CA CYS A 153 16.26 -5.45 -9.34
C CYS A 153 15.91 -6.66 -10.22
N ALA A 154 16.60 -7.79 -10.05
CA ALA A 154 16.31 -9.03 -10.78
C ALA A 154 14.88 -9.55 -10.47
N GLY A 155 14.45 -9.52 -9.21
CA GLY A 155 13.08 -9.85 -8.82
C GLY A 155 12.04 -8.97 -9.50
N LEU A 156 12.27 -7.65 -9.52
CA LEU A 156 11.39 -6.70 -10.20
C LEU A 156 11.35 -6.90 -11.73
N ILE A 157 12.49 -7.24 -12.36
CA ILE A 157 12.56 -7.58 -13.79
C ILE A 157 11.70 -8.81 -14.08
N ILE A 158 11.91 -9.90 -13.34
CA ILE A 158 11.15 -11.15 -13.51
C ILE A 158 9.66 -10.87 -13.33
N PHE A 159 9.27 -10.16 -12.28
CA PHE A 159 7.90 -9.81 -12.02
C PHE A 159 7.28 -8.98 -13.16
N THR A 160 7.98 -7.95 -13.62
CA THR A 160 7.52 -7.04 -14.67
C THR A 160 7.33 -7.79 -16.01
N LEU A 161 8.29 -8.64 -16.39
CA LEU A 161 8.23 -9.45 -17.62
C LEU A 161 7.17 -10.56 -17.54
N ALA A 162 6.89 -11.08 -16.35
CA ALA A 162 5.85 -12.07 -16.16
C ALA A 162 4.44 -11.45 -16.13
N TYR A 163 4.28 -10.29 -15.51
CA TYR A 163 2.97 -9.68 -15.23
C TYR A 163 2.44 -8.84 -16.41
N LEU A 164 3.18 -7.79 -16.82
CA LEU A 164 2.66 -6.80 -17.78
C LEU A 164 2.24 -7.41 -19.14
N PRO A 165 2.93 -8.38 -19.73
CA PRO A 165 2.49 -8.97 -21.00
C PRO A 165 1.18 -9.75 -20.89
N GLN A 166 0.77 -10.17 -19.67
CA GLN A 166 -0.49 -10.87 -19.47
C GLN A 166 -1.67 -9.89 -19.35
N SER A 167 -1.40 -8.66 -18.97
CA SER A 167 -2.36 -7.56 -18.89
C SER A 167 -2.55 -6.91 -20.28
N LYS A 168 -2.95 -7.72 -21.27
CA LYS A 168 -2.99 -7.33 -22.70
C LYS A 168 -4.01 -6.24 -23.00
N ASP A 169 -5.12 -6.25 -22.28
CA ASP A 169 -6.25 -5.34 -22.41
C ASP A 169 -6.86 -5.06 -21.04
N GLN A 170 -7.84 -4.15 -21.00
CA GLN A 170 -8.50 -3.78 -19.75
C GLN A 170 -9.16 -4.95 -19.01
N SER A 171 -9.70 -5.93 -19.71
CA SER A 171 -10.37 -7.09 -19.10
C SER A 171 -9.36 -8.00 -18.42
N SER A 172 -8.25 -8.28 -19.08
CA SER A 172 -7.14 -9.06 -18.53
C SER A 172 -6.50 -8.34 -17.33
N ALA A 173 -6.29 -7.03 -17.42
CA ALA A 173 -5.78 -6.20 -16.33
C ALA A 173 -6.70 -6.31 -15.09
N ILE A 174 -8.01 -6.10 -15.26
CA ILE A 174 -8.98 -6.19 -14.16
C ILE A 174 -8.97 -7.59 -13.53
N ALA A 175 -8.91 -8.65 -14.32
CA ALA A 175 -8.91 -10.02 -13.83
C ALA A 175 -7.66 -10.37 -12.99
N LEU A 176 -6.50 -9.77 -13.31
CA LEU A 176 -5.24 -10.01 -12.61
C LEU A 176 -5.06 -9.14 -11.34
N ARG A 177 -5.80 -8.04 -11.20
CA ARG A 177 -5.65 -7.07 -10.11
C ARG A 177 -5.79 -7.62 -8.69
N PRO A 178 -6.69 -8.56 -8.37
CA PRO A 178 -6.73 -9.13 -7.03
C PRO A 178 -5.43 -9.84 -6.64
N LEU A 179 -4.84 -10.58 -7.58
CA LEU A 179 -3.54 -11.25 -7.35
C LEU A 179 -2.41 -10.23 -7.25
N LEU A 180 -2.43 -9.21 -8.09
CA LEU A 180 -1.47 -8.10 -8.03
C LEU A 180 -1.56 -7.37 -6.69
N SER A 181 -2.77 -7.07 -6.25
CA SER A 181 -3.02 -6.39 -4.98
C SER A 181 -2.52 -7.21 -3.79
N LEU A 182 -2.75 -8.52 -3.78
CA LEU A 182 -2.19 -9.43 -2.77
C LEU A 182 -0.66 -9.39 -2.77
N ALA A 183 -0.03 -9.51 -3.94
CA ALA A 183 1.43 -9.49 -4.07
C ALA A 183 2.02 -8.15 -3.58
N PHE A 184 1.37 -7.03 -3.90
CA PHE A 184 1.82 -5.72 -3.45
C PHE A 184 1.49 -5.46 -1.98
N GLY A 185 0.39 -5.99 -1.47
CA GLY A 185 0.11 -6.02 -0.04
C GLY A 185 1.24 -6.70 0.76
N LEU A 186 1.79 -7.82 0.25
CA LEU A 186 2.95 -8.49 0.85
C LEU A 186 4.18 -7.56 0.95
N ILE A 187 4.39 -6.68 -0.02
CA ILE A 187 5.50 -5.71 0.01
C ILE A 187 5.19 -4.59 1.01
N HIS A 188 3.99 -4.00 0.94
CA HIS A 188 3.60 -2.87 1.77
C HIS A 188 3.57 -3.20 3.27
N GLY A 189 3.22 -4.44 3.66
CA GLY A 189 3.21 -4.86 5.06
C GLY A 189 4.59 -4.80 5.73
N PHE A 190 5.65 -4.98 4.97
CA PHE A 190 7.01 -4.78 5.48
C PHE A 190 7.35 -3.30 5.70
N GLY A 191 6.74 -2.37 4.97
CA GLY A 191 7.03 -0.93 5.05
C GLY A 191 6.59 -0.30 6.38
N PHE A 192 5.61 -0.85 7.08
CA PHE A 192 5.12 -0.31 8.35
C PHE A 192 5.61 -1.11 9.58
N ALA A 193 6.25 -2.23 9.38
CA ALA A 193 6.66 -3.12 10.46
C ALA A 193 7.59 -2.45 11.47
N GLN A 194 8.55 -1.65 11.00
CA GLN A 194 9.48 -0.93 11.87
C GLN A 194 8.74 0.08 12.75
N VAL A 195 7.87 0.89 12.18
CA VAL A 195 7.08 1.90 12.91
C VAL A 195 6.21 1.23 13.98
N LEU A 196 5.56 0.12 13.66
CA LEU A 196 4.72 -0.60 14.60
C LEU A 196 5.54 -1.24 15.74
N THR A 197 6.77 -1.65 15.45
CA THR A 197 7.71 -2.17 16.47
C THR A 197 8.21 -1.05 17.39
N GLU A 198 8.48 0.14 16.85
CA GLU A 198 8.92 1.31 17.61
C GLU A 198 7.81 1.87 18.52
N ILE A 199 6.56 1.84 18.07
CA ILE A 199 5.40 2.23 18.88
C ILE A 199 5.22 1.28 20.07
N GLY A 200 5.62 0.01 19.93
CA GLY A 200 5.47 -1.04 20.91
C GLY A 200 4.13 -1.76 20.78
N LEU A 201 4.20 -3.07 20.73
CA LEU A 201 3.02 -3.94 20.70
C LEU A 201 2.92 -4.65 22.05
N PRO A 202 1.73 -4.71 22.66
CA PRO A 202 1.55 -5.45 23.91
C PRO A 202 1.81 -6.94 23.67
N SER A 203 2.84 -7.48 24.29
CA SER A 203 3.31 -8.86 24.08
C SER A 203 2.24 -9.92 24.40
N ASP A 204 1.37 -9.63 25.34
CA ASP A 204 0.24 -10.47 25.76
C ASP A 204 -1.00 -10.34 24.86
N GLN A 205 -1.07 -9.29 24.04
CA GLN A 205 -2.21 -8.99 23.15
C GLN A 205 -1.78 -8.75 21.69
N LEU A 206 -0.69 -9.35 21.27
CA LEU A 206 -0.13 -9.19 19.91
C LEU A 206 -1.17 -9.49 18.81
N TRP A 207 -1.84 -10.62 18.88
CA TRP A 207 -2.83 -11.02 17.87
C TRP A 207 -4.05 -10.11 17.82
N PRO A 208 -4.68 -9.70 18.95
CA PRO A 208 -5.73 -8.68 18.94
C PRO A 208 -5.29 -7.35 18.36
N ALA A 209 -4.07 -6.91 18.65
CA ALA A 209 -3.51 -5.68 18.13
C ALA A 209 -3.34 -5.74 16.60
N LEU A 210 -2.69 -6.79 16.09
CA LEU A 210 -2.52 -7.01 14.65
C LEU A 210 -3.86 -7.16 13.92
N LEU A 211 -4.83 -7.87 14.49
CA LEU A 211 -6.17 -7.99 13.93
C LEU A 211 -6.86 -6.62 13.86
N GLY A 212 -6.85 -5.87 14.98
CA GLY A 212 -7.42 -4.53 15.03
C GLY A 212 -6.80 -3.60 13.99
N PHE A 213 -5.47 -3.59 13.89
CA PHE A 213 -4.75 -2.78 12.93
C PHE A 213 -5.18 -3.10 11.48
N ASN A 214 -5.18 -4.37 11.09
CA ASN A 214 -5.55 -4.78 9.73
C ASN A 214 -7.03 -4.52 9.40
N ILE A 215 -7.94 -4.65 10.37
CA ILE A 215 -9.34 -4.20 10.21
C ILE A 215 -9.37 -2.69 9.96
N GLY A 216 -8.59 -1.90 10.71
CA GLY A 216 -8.47 -0.46 10.52
C GLY A 216 -7.95 -0.09 9.13
N VAL A 217 -6.93 -0.80 8.63
CA VAL A 217 -6.40 -0.66 7.26
C VAL A 217 -7.51 -0.90 6.24
N GLU A 218 -8.24 -2.00 6.35
CA GLU A 218 -9.32 -2.35 5.39
C GLU A 218 -10.45 -1.32 5.43
N VAL A 219 -10.90 -0.91 6.61
CA VAL A 219 -11.93 0.13 6.78
C VAL A 219 -11.46 1.46 6.20
N GLY A 220 -10.21 1.89 6.46
CA GLY A 220 -9.61 3.09 5.91
C GLY A 220 -9.59 3.08 4.38
N GLN A 221 -9.17 1.97 3.77
CA GLN A 221 -9.20 1.78 2.32
C GLN A 221 -10.61 1.87 1.74
N LEU A 222 -11.59 1.21 2.36
CA LEU A 222 -12.99 1.26 1.91
C LEU A 222 -13.57 2.67 1.98
N ILE A 223 -13.20 3.47 2.98
CA ILE A 223 -13.61 4.87 3.08
C ILE A 223 -13.02 5.68 1.92
N ILE A 224 -11.72 5.53 1.61
CA ILE A 224 -11.09 6.22 0.47
C ILE A 224 -11.77 5.83 -0.84
N VAL A 225 -12.04 4.55 -1.03
CA VAL A 225 -12.77 4.05 -2.21
C VAL A 225 -14.16 4.68 -2.32
N ALA A 226 -14.91 4.70 -1.23
CA ALA A 226 -16.24 5.31 -1.20
C ALA A 226 -16.19 6.79 -1.56
N LEU A 227 -15.24 7.53 -1.00
CA LEU A 227 -15.04 8.96 -1.32
C LEU A 227 -14.65 9.17 -2.79
N ALA A 228 -13.73 8.37 -3.32
CA ALA A 228 -13.33 8.43 -4.73
C ALA A 228 -14.52 8.13 -5.66
N TRP A 229 -15.32 7.11 -5.34
CA TRP A 229 -16.50 6.73 -6.11
C TRP A 229 -17.59 7.79 -6.06
N LEU A 230 -17.89 8.33 -4.88
CA LEU A 230 -18.86 9.43 -4.71
C LEU A 230 -18.44 10.69 -5.47
N THR A 231 -17.16 11.04 -5.43
CA THR A 231 -16.59 12.17 -6.18
C THR A 231 -16.73 11.94 -7.69
N GLY A 232 -16.39 10.75 -8.17
CA GLY A 232 -16.55 10.36 -9.57
C GLY A 232 -18.03 10.43 -10.02
N TYR A 233 -18.94 9.91 -9.22
CA TYR A 233 -20.38 9.95 -9.46
C TYR A 233 -20.90 11.40 -9.52
N TRP A 234 -20.52 12.25 -8.57
CA TRP A 234 -20.93 13.65 -8.52
C TRP A 234 -20.41 14.45 -9.73
N LEU A 235 -19.16 14.25 -10.12
CA LEU A 235 -18.59 14.87 -11.32
C LEU A 235 -19.30 14.42 -12.60
N HIS A 236 -19.68 13.14 -12.68
CA HIS A 236 -20.40 12.60 -13.83
C HIS A 236 -21.84 13.10 -13.89
N SER A 237 -22.55 13.17 -12.77
CA SER A 237 -23.96 13.59 -12.71
C SER A 237 -24.22 15.04 -13.10
N ARG A 238 -23.20 15.90 -12.99
CA ARG A 238 -23.30 17.33 -13.36
C ARG A 238 -23.05 17.61 -14.85
N ARG A 239 -22.70 16.59 -15.65
CA ARG A 239 -22.38 16.75 -17.07
C ARG A 239 -23.56 16.34 -17.94
N THR A 240 -24.06 17.30 -18.76
CA THR A 240 -25.23 17.12 -19.64
C THR A 240 -24.89 16.54 -21.02
N ASP A 241 -23.64 16.62 -21.45
CA ASP A 241 -23.20 16.19 -22.79
C ASP A 241 -22.43 14.84 -22.72
N ARG A 242 -23.05 13.77 -23.26
CA ARG A 242 -22.51 12.39 -23.17
C ARG A 242 -21.21 12.21 -23.97
N VAL A 243 -21.08 12.81 -25.14
CA VAL A 243 -19.91 12.60 -26.02
C VAL A 243 -18.70 13.33 -25.47
N GLY A 244 -18.86 14.61 -25.10
CA GLY A 244 -17.80 15.38 -24.46
C GLY A 244 -17.38 14.80 -23.11
N THR A 245 -18.31 14.21 -22.35
CA THR A 245 -18.04 13.57 -21.06
C THR A 245 -17.14 12.34 -21.21
N VAL A 246 -17.36 11.46 -22.19
CA VAL A 246 -16.56 10.25 -22.39
C VAL A 246 -15.10 10.60 -22.76
N ILE A 247 -14.91 11.55 -23.67
CA ILE A 247 -13.57 12.01 -24.08
C ILE A 247 -12.84 12.65 -22.90
N GLN A 248 -13.48 13.57 -22.18
CA GLN A 248 -12.88 14.26 -21.03
C GLN A 248 -12.56 13.30 -19.87
N THR A 249 -13.43 12.31 -19.62
CA THR A 249 -13.16 11.31 -18.58
C THR A 249 -11.94 10.45 -18.97
N GLY A 250 -11.82 10.07 -20.25
CA GLY A 250 -10.66 9.35 -20.75
C GLY A 250 -9.34 10.10 -20.54
N VAL A 251 -9.32 11.39 -20.90
CA VAL A 251 -8.14 12.26 -20.73
C VAL A 251 -7.80 12.46 -19.26
N LEU A 252 -8.78 12.65 -18.39
CA LEU A 252 -8.56 12.80 -16.94
C LEU A 252 -7.93 11.53 -16.34
N LEU A 253 -8.40 10.35 -16.74
CA LEU A 253 -7.82 9.08 -16.30
C LEU A 253 -6.37 8.90 -16.79
N ASP A 254 -6.08 9.32 -18.01
CA ASP A 254 -4.72 9.25 -18.57
C ASP A 254 -3.78 10.24 -17.85
N ILE A 255 -4.23 11.47 -17.55
CA ILE A 255 -3.47 12.44 -16.76
C ILE A 255 -3.25 11.92 -15.34
N ALA A 256 -4.28 11.37 -14.68
CA ALA A 256 -4.15 10.81 -13.34
C ALA A 256 -3.15 9.64 -13.33
N SER A 257 -3.20 8.74 -14.32
CA SER A 257 -2.24 7.65 -14.45
C SER A 257 -0.82 8.17 -14.69
N ALA A 258 -0.65 9.19 -15.52
CA ALA A 258 0.67 9.79 -15.78
C ALA A 258 1.26 10.45 -14.53
N LEU A 259 0.44 11.17 -13.76
CA LEU A 259 0.86 11.80 -12.50
C LEU A 259 1.24 10.75 -11.45
N LEU A 260 0.42 9.70 -11.28
CA LEU A 260 0.72 8.60 -10.36
C LEU A 260 1.97 7.82 -10.78
N CYS A 261 2.16 7.60 -12.08
CA CYS A 261 3.37 6.98 -12.61
C CYS A 261 4.60 7.83 -12.31
N GLY A 262 4.54 9.14 -12.57
CA GLY A 262 5.63 10.08 -12.26
C GLY A 262 5.96 10.13 -10.76
N LEU A 263 4.93 10.18 -9.90
CA LEU A 263 5.10 10.16 -8.45
C LEU A 263 5.74 8.85 -7.96
N GLY A 264 5.25 7.71 -8.44
CA GLY A 264 5.81 6.40 -8.11
C GLY A 264 7.25 6.24 -8.57
N LEU A 265 7.60 6.69 -9.78
CA LEU A 265 8.98 6.71 -10.28
C LEU A 265 9.88 7.64 -9.46
N TYR A 266 9.39 8.82 -9.09
CA TYR A 266 10.12 9.73 -8.20
C TYR A 266 10.46 9.05 -6.88
N TRP A 267 9.47 8.47 -6.19
CA TRP A 267 9.70 7.75 -4.94
C TRP A 267 10.63 6.54 -5.11
N PHE A 268 10.43 5.77 -6.18
CA PHE A 268 11.29 4.62 -6.46
C PHE A 268 12.77 5.03 -6.59
N ILE A 269 13.05 6.05 -7.40
CA ILE A 269 14.41 6.54 -7.60
C ILE A 269 14.95 7.20 -6.32
N ALA A 270 14.19 8.12 -5.73
CA ALA A 270 14.63 8.88 -4.56
C ALA A 270 14.96 7.94 -3.37
N ARG A 271 14.09 6.97 -3.07
CA ARG A 271 14.30 6.01 -1.99
C ARG A 271 15.36 4.95 -2.33
N SER A 272 15.49 4.55 -3.61
CA SER A 272 16.58 3.65 -4.03
C SER A 272 17.96 4.23 -3.79
N TYR A 273 18.08 5.55 -3.82
CA TYR A 273 19.36 6.26 -3.70
C TYR A 273 19.50 7.10 -2.42
N GLY A 274 18.52 7.01 -1.49
CA GLY A 274 18.57 7.70 -0.20
C GLY A 274 18.52 9.23 -0.33
N VAL A 275 17.76 9.75 -1.31
CA VAL A 275 17.64 11.20 -1.61
C VAL A 275 16.27 11.74 -1.16
N ALA A 276 15.39 10.85 -0.62
CA ALA A 276 14.06 11.21 -0.12
C ALA A 276 14.00 11.11 1.38
#